data_58e5d3593cb5c8c6a8bac8053e135b0a
#
_entry.id   58e5d3593cb5c8c6a8bac8053e135b0a
#
_cell.length_a   1.000
_cell.length_b   1.000
_cell.length_c   1.000
_cell.angle_alpha   90.00
_cell.angle_beta   90.00
_cell.angle_gamma   90.00
#
_symmetry.space_group_name_H-M   'P 1'
#
loop_
_entity.id
_entity.type
_entity.pdbx_description
1 polymer ?
#
loop_
_entity_poly.entity_id
_entity_poly.type
_entity_poly.pdbx_seq_one_letter_code
_entity_poly.pdbx_strand_id
1 'polypeptide(L)'
;TAQPIVYLPFTEDTFDPEFVNGGREFLRSTAQRAIDELRKAEVPSAAFPGELLADVVPASVIATLAVIEQTDDTDFLKLREEAFNEVLNQYGLKRGEAYRYSVSSASAIGPMQFTNRRGNGTYALVVRRCRGAGLDPDFVRGATDLLNAMKAAICLFDIELQQMRQEIRAAYRYNKEILGIFPVAAYNGGPRNVTKLYKVMQRLKVNLADLRRPGEQPAKPVPCPCVWKEDVFGVRPISVPRYNNENRWYIEKYQSILSAFEEPEPG
;
A
#
# COMPACT_ATOMS: atom_id res chain seq x y z
N THR A 1 -19.77 11.60 -26.48
CA THR A 1 -18.64 11.23 -27.36
C THR A 1 -17.60 10.56 -26.50
N ALA A 2 -17.37 9.24 -26.74
CA ALA A 2 -16.29 8.52 -26.07
C ALA A 2 -14.94 9.13 -26.52
N GLN A 3 -14.14 9.57 -25.57
CA GLN A 3 -12.77 9.98 -25.87
C GLN A 3 -11.95 8.72 -26.16
N PRO A 4 -11.11 8.72 -27.21
CA PRO A 4 -10.26 7.58 -27.48
C PRO A 4 -9.25 7.41 -26.34
N ILE A 5 -9.13 6.20 -25.82
CA ILE A 5 -8.11 5.85 -24.85
C ILE A 5 -6.81 5.66 -25.65
N VAL A 6 -5.83 6.52 -25.42
CA VAL A 6 -4.50 6.34 -26.00
C VAL A 6 -3.73 5.39 -25.08
N TYR A 7 -3.61 4.15 -25.50
CA TYR A 7 -2.72 3.19 -24.84
C TYR A 7 -1.30 3.39 -25.37
N LEU A 8 -0.40 3.85 -24.51
CA LEU A 8 1.03 3.86 -24.78
C LEU A 8 1.63 2.63 -24.07
N PRO A 9 1.97 1.56 -24.81
CA PRO A 9 2.64 0.43 -24.21
C PRO A 9 4.00 0.89 -23.66
N PHE A 10 4.43 0.25 -22.57
CA PHE A 10 5.82 0.40 -22.13
C PHE A 10 6.73 -0.23 -23.19
N THR A 11 7.70 0.51 -23.64
CA THR A 11 8.79 0.05 -24.51
C THR A 11 10.09 0.60 -23.93
N GLU A 12 11.24 -0.01 -24.27
CA GLU A 12 12.55 0.52 -23.88
C GLU A 12 12.72 1.96 -24.34
N ASP A 13 12.15 2.33 -25.51
CA ASP A 13 12.18 3.68 -26.06
C ASP A 13 11.36 4.71 -25.26
N THR A 14 10.40 4.26 -24.43
CA THR A 14 9.58 5.14 -23.58
C THR A 14 10.08 5.21 -22.14
N PHE A 15 11.14 4.46 -21.81
CA PHE A 15 11.75 4.51 -20.49
C PHE A 15 12.69 5.72 -20.37
N ASP A 16 12.45 6.54 -19.37
CA ASP A 16 13.30 7.69 -19.04
C ASP A 16 13.40 7.84 -17.52
N PRO A 17 14.62 7.90 -16.95
CA PRO A 17 14.82 8.16 -15.52
C PRO A 17 14.15 9.44 -15.01
N GLU A 18 13.99 10.46 -15.86
CA GLU A 18 13.28 11.69 -15.50
C GLU A 18 11.77 11.41 -15.31
N PHE A 19 11.18 10.57 -16.16
CA PHE A 19 9.80 10.14 -15.96
C PHE A 19 9.63 9.27 -14.72
N VAL A 20 10.57 8.39 -14.40
CA VAL A 20 10.57 7.60 -13.15
C VAL A 20 10.55 8.54 -11.93
N ASN A 21 11.45 9.52 -11.90
CA ASN A 21 11.50 10.51 -10.83
C ASN A 21 10.23 11.38 -10.80
N GLY A 22 9.78 11.84 -11.96
CA GLY A 22 8.54 12.61 -12.09
C GLY A 22 7.30 11.83 -11.64
N GLY A 23 7.27 10.52 -11.86
CA GLY A 23 6.21 9.63 -11.39
C GLY A 23 6.21 9.45 -9.87
N ARG A 24 7.40 9.32 -9.29
CA ARG A 24 7.58 9.24 -7.83
C ARG A 24 7.05 10.51 -7.15
N GLU A 25 7.50 11.67 -7.61
CA GLU A 25 7.05 12.96 -7.07
C GLU A 25 5.55 13.19 -7.27
N PHE A 26 5.02 12.79 -8.42
CA PHE A 26 3.59 12.87 -8.70
C PHE A 26 2.77 12.02 -7.74
N LEU A 27 3.16 10.77 -7.48
CA LEU A 27 2.48 9.90 -6.54
C LEU A 27 2.57 10.44 -5.11
N ARG A 28 3.76 10.89 -4.69
CA ARG A 28 3.96 11.48 -3.36
C ARG A 28 3.07 12.70 -3.15
N SER A 29 3.07 13.64 -4.10
CA SER A 29 2.25 14.85 -4.03
C SER A 29 0.75 14.55 -4.07
N THR A 30 0.33 13.54 -4.85
CA THR A 30 -1.08 13.13 -4.93
C THR A 30 -1.54 12.45 -3.63
N ALA A 31 -0.70 11.59 -3.04
CA ALA A 31 -0.97 10.99 -1.74
C ALA A 31 -1.06 12.04 -0.62
N GLN A 32 -0.15 13.02 -0.61
CA GLN A 32 -0.20 14.12 0.33
C GLN A 32 -1.48 14.95 0.16
N ARG A 33 -1.85 15.26 -1.09
CA ARG A 33 -3.10 15.96 -1.38
C ARG A 33 -4.33 15.18 -0.89
N ALA A 34 -4.35 13.85 -1.05
CA ALA A 34 -5.43 13.01 -0.53
C ALA A 34 -5.55 13.13 1.00
N ILE A 35 -4.42 13.11 1.71
CA ILE A 35 -4.36 13.32 3.17
C ILE A 35 -4.86 14.71 3.55
N ASP A 36 -4.43 15.75 2.83
CA ASP A 36 -4.82 17.14 3.13
C ASP A 36 -6.32 17.39 2.91
N GLU A 37 -6.91 16.77 1.86
CA GLU A 37 -8.37 16.82 1.64
C GLU A 37 -9.13 16.11 2.78
N LEU A 38 -8.65 14.95 3.25
CA LEU A 38 -9.23 14.23 4.39
C LEU A 38 -9.07 15.01 5.70
N ARG A 39 -7.93 15.70 5.90
CA ARG A 39 -7.69 16.58 7.05
C ARG A 39 -8.63 17.78 7.04
N LYS A 40 -8.77 18.44 5.89
CA LYS A 40 -9.70 19.55 5.71
C LYS A 40 -11.16 19.16 5.95
N ALA A 41 -11.51 17.92 5.63
CA ALA A 41 -12.83 17.36 5.87
C ALA A 41 -13.01 16.83 7.31
N GLU A 42 -11.98 16.94 8.16
CA GLU A 42 -11.96 16.49 9.56
C GLU A 42 -12.45 15.04 9.73
N VAL A 43 -12.07 14.15 8.79
CA VAL A 43 -12.53 12.77 8.82
C VAL A 43 -11.94 12.06 10.04
N PRO A 44 -12.77 11.52 10.96
CA PRO A 44 -12.26 10.83 12.14
C PRO A 44 -11.69 9.47 11.82
N SER A 45 -10.63 9.06 12.52
CA SER A 45 -10.10 7.70 12.44
C SER A 45 -11.02 6.71 13.15
N ALA A 46 -11.26 5.57 12.49
CA ALA A 46 -11.96 4.44 13.09
C ALA A 46 -11.02 3.60 13.98
N ALA A 47 -9.73 3.53 13.64
CA ALA A 47 -8.72 2.76 14.38
C ALA A 47 -8.29 3.46 15.67
N PHE A 48 -8.27 4.79 15.68
CA PHE A 48 -7.77 5.61 16.78
C PHE A 48 -8.77 6.71 17.14
N PRO A 49 -9.78 6.41 17.98
CA PRO A 49 -10.79 7.39 18.38
C PRO A 49 -10.16 8.66 18.97
N GLY A 50 -10.61 9.81 18.49
CA GLY A 50 -10.08 11.13 18.86
C GLY A 50 -8.94 11.64 17.97
N GLU A 51 -8.45 10.84 17.02
CA GLU A 51 -7.49 11.27 16.01
C GLU A 51 -8.18 11.49 14.65
N LEU A 52 -7.57 12.31 13.79
CA LEU A 52 -8.00 12.45 12.41
C LEU A 52 -7.41 11.31 11.57
N LEU A 53 -8.19 10.83 10.60
CA LEU A 53 -7.74 9.84 9.64
C LEU A 53 -6.45 10.27 8.91
N ALA A 54 -6.35 11.55 8.60
CA ALA A 54 -5.19 12.18 7.96
C ALA A 54 -3.88 12.04 8.75
N ASP A 55 -3.97 11.81 10.07
CA ASP A 55 -2.79 11.65 10.93
C ASP A 55 -2.42 10.19 11.16
N VAL A 56 -3.23 9.27 10.64
CA VAL A 56 -3.03 7.82 10.84
C VAL A 56 -2.15 7.21 9.76
N VAL A 57 -2.38 7.54 8.49
CA VAL A 57 -1.73 6.88 7.37
C VAL A 57 -0.72 7.82 6.69
N PRO A 58 0.57 7.48 6.65
CA PRO A 58 1.58 8.29 5.97
C PRO A 58 1.37 8.33 4.45
N ALA A 59 1.73 9.46 3.83
CA ALA A 59 1.68 9.62 2.37
C ALA A 59 2.60 8.63 1.65
N SER A 60 3.79 8.35 2.22
CA SER A 60 4.74 7.34 1.74
C SER A 60 4.10 5.98 1.56
N VAL A 61 3.31 5.54 2.54
CA VAL A 61 2.60 4.25 2.50
C VAL A 61 1.59 4.20 1.36
N ILE A 62 0.82 5.26 1.14
CA ILE A 62 -0.20 5.30 0.09
C ILE A 62 0.42 5.40 -1.30
N ALA A 63 1.48 6.17 -1.47
CA ALA A 63 2.25 6.20 -2.71
C ALA A 63 2.86 4.83 -3.03
N THR A 64 3.42 4.16 -2.02
CA THR A 64 3.93 2.79 -2.14
C THR A 64 2.84 1.82 -2.59
N LEU A 65 1.64 1.88 -2.00
CA LEU A 65 0.50 1.04 -2.41
C LEU A 65 0.15 1.22 -3.89
N ALA A 66 0.13 2.47 -4.39
CA ALA A 66 -0.18 2.73 -5.80
C ALA A 66 0.82 2.08 -6.76
N VAL A 67 2.07 1.92 -6.35
CA VAL A 67 3.09 1.22 -7.14
C VAL A 67 2.93 -0.29 -7.06
N ILE A 68 2.82 -0.85 -5.87
CA ILE A 68 2.78 -2.31 -5.70
C ILE A 68 1.51 -2.96 -6.26
N GLU A 69 0.38 -2.23 -6.27
CA GLU A 69 -0.87 -2.68 -6.88
C GLU A 69 -0.78 -2.83 -8.41
N GLN A 70 0.15 -2.11 -9.05
CA GLN A 70 0.35 -2.14 -10.49
C GLN A 70 1.60 -2.91 -10.92
N THR A 71 2.41 -3.38 -9.95
CA THR A 71 3.61 -4.16 -10.24
C THR A 71 3.27 -5.65 -10.36
N ASP A 72 3.52 -6.24 -11.54
CA ASP A 72 3.32 -7.67 -11.75
C ASP A 72 4.25 -8.51 -10.86
N ASP A 73 3.74 -9.63 -10.34
CA ASP A 73 4.51 -10.50 -9.47
C ASP A 73 5.65 -11.20 -10.21
N THR A 74 5.44 -11.54 -11.47
CA THR A 74 6.45 -12.21 -12.30
C THR A 74 7.59 -11.27 -12.63
N ASP A 75 7.26 -10.02 -12.95
CA ASP A 75 8.26 -8.99 -13.23
C ASP A 75 9.05 -8.62 -11.98
N PHE A 76 8.38 -8.47 -10.84
CA PHE A 76 9.07 -8.26 -9.57
C PHE A 76 10.02 -9.41 -9.20
N LEU A 77 9.63 -10.64 -9.43
CA LEU A 77 10.50 -11.80 -9.15
C LEU A 77 11.74 -11.86 -10.05
N LYS A 78 11.64 -11.35 -11.26
CA LYS A 78 12.75 -11.32 -12.24
C LYS A 78 13.63 -10.07 -12.07
N LEU A 79 13.01 -8.91 -11.96
CA LEU A 79 13.64 -7.60 -12.10
C LEU A 79 13.83 -6.89 -10.74
N ARG A 80 13.17 -7.38 -9.69
CA ARG A 80 13.22 -6.76 -8.35
C ARG A 80 12.78 -5.29 -8.38
N GLU A 81 13.66 -4.40 -7.94
CA GLU A 81 13.37 -2.97 -7.85
C GLU A 81 13.16 -2.31 -9.22
N GLU A 82 13.73 -2.85 -10.29
CA GLU A 82 13.55 -2.33 -11.66
C GLU A 82 12.09 -2.43 -12.13
N ALA A 83 11.34 -3.46 -11.64
CA ALA A 83 9.92 -3.59 -11.95
C ALA A 83 9.09 -2.39 -11.47
N PHE A 84 9.53 -1.69 -10.42
CA PHE A 84 8.88 -0.47 -9.94
C PHE A 84 9.13 0.73 -10.86
N ASN A 85 10.29 0.77 -11.50
CA ASN A 85 10.64 1.86 -12.42
C ASN A 85 9.69 1.91 -13.61
N GLU A 86 9.24 0.75 -14.11
CA GLU A 86 8.22 0.71 -15.17
C GLU A 86 6.92 1.38 -14.72
N VAL A 87 6.43 1.02 -13.52
CA VAL A 87 5.21 1.60 -12.97
C VAL A 87 5.36 3.10 -12.73
N LEU A 88 6.49 3.52 -12.15
CA LEU A 88 6.79 4.93 -11.91
C LEU A 88 6.91 5.73 -13.21
N ASN A 89 7.55 5.16 -14.24
CA ASN A 89 7.64 5.76 -15.56
C ASN A 89 6.25 6.04 -16.18
N GLN A 90 5.31 5.08 -16.03
CA GLN A 90 3.92 5.28 -16.49
C GLN A 90 3.22 6.42 -15.74
N TYR A 91 3.43 6.53 -14.42
CA TYR A 91 2.91 7.66 -13.65
C TYR A 91 3.58 8.99 -14.04
N GLY A 92 4.86 8.97 -14.40
CA GLY A 92 5.57 10.14 -14.93
C GLY A 92 5.00 10.63 -16.25
N LEU A 93 4.73 9.70 -17.16
CA LEU A 93 4.20 9.99 -18.49
C LEU A 93 2.73 10.39 -18.49
N LYS A 94 1.88 9.62 -17.76
CA LYS A 94 0.41 9.69 -17.87
C LYS A 94 -0.25 10.37 -16.69
N ARG A 95 0.48 10.60 -15.61
CA ARG A 95 -0.04 11.24 -14.39
C ARG A 95 -1.31 10.52 -13.87
N GLY A 96 -2.39 11.25 -13.64
CA GLY A 96 -3.66 10.72 -13.15
C GLY A 96 -4.39 9.75 -14.10
N GLU A 97 -3.96 9.66 -15.35
CA GLU A 97 -4.51 8.69 -16.31
C GLU A 97 -3.76 7.35 -16.29
N ALA A 98 -2.60 7.27 -15.61
CA ALA A 98 -1.89 6.01 -15.45
C ALA A 98 -2.75 5.01 -14.68
N TYR A 99 -2.83 3.79 -15.22
CA TYR A 99 -3.57 2.66 -14.62
C TYR A 99 -5.07 2.91 -14.35
N ARG A 100 -5.62 4.00 -14.86
CA ARG A 100 -7.04 4.35 -14.68
C ARG A 100 -7.98 3.21 -15.06
N TYR A 101 -7.66 2.48 -16.12
CA TYR A 101 -8.47 1.40 -16.66
C TYR A 101 -7.86 0.01 -16.44
N SER A 102 -6.88 -0.11 -15.53
CA SER A 102 -6.32 -1.42 -15.19
C SER A 102 -7.38 -2.29 -14.54
N VAL A 103 -7.38 -3.59 -14.90
CA VAL A 103 -8.31 -4.58 -14.37
C VAL A 103 -7.54 -5.85 -14.04
N SER A 104 -7.63 -6.32 -12.80
CA SER A 104 -7.01 -7.57 -12.39
C SER A 104 -7.87 -8.80 -12.74
N SER A 105 -7.28 -9.98 -12.66
CA SER A 105 -7.99 -11.27 -12.79
C SER A 105 -9.12 -11.44 -11.75
N ALA A 106 -9.02 -10.76 -10.60
CA ALA A 106 -10.05 -10.72 -9.57
C ALA A 106 -11.13 -9.66 -9.81
N SER A 107 -11.12 -8.98 -10.98
CA SER A 107 -12.01 -7.86 -11.33
C SER A 107 -11.88 -6.65 -10.40
N ALA A 108 -10.70 -6.45 -9.83
CA ALA A 108 -10.34 -5.19 -9.21
C ALA A 108 -9.99 -4.17 -10.29
N ILE A 109 -10.33 -2.89 -10.10
CA ILE A 109 -10.14 -1.84 -11.12
C ILE A 109 -9.38 -0.65 -10.59
N GLY A 110 -8.73 0.07 -11.51
CA GLY A 110 -8.09 1.35 -11.27
C GLY A 110 -6.74 1.27 -10.57
N PRO A 111 -6.11 2.43 -10.29
CA PRO A 111 -4.75 2.51 -9.78
C PRO A 111 -4.55 1.86 -8.41
N MET A 112 -5.59 1.78 -7.58
CA MET A 112 -5.55 1.18 -6.25
C MET A 112 -6.29 -0.17 -6.18
N GLN A 113 -6.63 -0.78 -7.30
CA GLN A 113 -7.21 -2.12 -7.44
C GLN A 113 -8.40 -2.42 -6.51
N PHE A 114 -9.36 -1.51 -6.47
CA PHE A 114 -10.59 -1.72 -5.71
C PHE A 114 -11.53 -2.73 -6.35
N THR A 115 -12.22 -3.50 -5.50
CA THR A 115 -13.26 -4.45 -5.91
C THR A 115 -14.66 -3.95 -5.55
N ASN A 116 -15.66 -4.35 -6.36
CA ASN A 116 -17.06 -4.07 -6.07
C ASN A 116 -17.97 -5.23 -6.50
N ARG A 117 -17.69 -6.43 -5.99
CA ARG A 117 -18.51 -7.60 -6.33
C ARG A 117 -19.95 -7.42 -5.84
N ARG A 118 -20.89 -7.18 -6.75
CA ARG A 118 -22.33 -7.01 -6.45
C ARG A 118 -22.61 -6.02 -5.30
N GLY A 119 -21.87 -4.91 -5.24
CA GLY A 119 -22.02 -3.90 -4.19
C GLY A 119 -21.44 -4.28 -2.82
N ASN A 120 -20.69 -5.37 -2.70
CA ASN A 120 -20.09 -5.85 -1.44
C ASN A 120 -18.55 -5.93 -1.50
N GLY A 121 -17.90 -5.21 -2.42
CA GLY A 121 -16.45 -5.12 -2.50
C GLY A 121 -15.85 -4.11 -1.52
N THR A 122 -14.52 -4.01 -1.57
CA THR A 122 -13.76 -3.09 -0.71
C THR A 122 -14.15 -1.64 -0.95
N TYR A 123 -14.44 -1.24 -2.20
CA TYR A 123 -14.88 0.13 -2.51
C TYR A 123 -16.22 0.48 -1.84
N ALA A 124 -17.22 -0.39 -1.97
CA ALA A 124 -18.51 -0.17 -1.33
C ALA A 124 -18.41 -0.14 0.20
N LEU A 125 -17.48 -0.92 0.78
CA LEU A 125 -17.19 -0.88 2.22
C LEU A 125 -16.69 0.50 2.65
N VAL A 126 -15.69 1.05 1.96
CA VAL A 126 -15.12 2.36 2.35
C VAL A 126 -16.10 3.50 2.14
N VAL A 127 -16.87 3.52 1.05
CA VAL A 127 -17.92 4.52 0.83
C VAL A 127 -18.95 4.54 1.97
N ARG A 128 -19.34 3.36 2.48
CA ARG A 128 -20.28 3.27 3.60
C ARG A 128 -19.69 3.67 4.95
N ARG A 129 -18.42 3.32 5.21
CA ARG A 129 -17.82 3.44 6.54
C ARG A 129 -17.01 4.71 6.74
N CYS A 130 -16.41 5.26 5.68
CA CYS A 130 -15.59 6.45 5.72
C CYS A 130 -16.42 7.70 5.34
N ARG A 131 -17.47 7.95 6.12
CA ARG A 131 -18.36 9.08 5.89
C ARG A 131 -17.61 10.38 6.11
N GLY A 132 -17.88 11.38 5.27
CA GLY A 132 -17.20 12.68 5.34
C GLY A 132 -15.94 12.76 4.46
N ALA A 133 -15.38 11.64 3.98
CA ALA A 133 -14.21 11.63 3.11
C ALA A 133 -14.46 12.19 1.70
N GLY A 134 -15.73 12.48 1.35
CA GLY A 134 -16.08 13.00 0.02
C GLY A 134 -15.77 12.02 -1.11
N LEU A 135 -15.91 10.71 -0.86
CA LEU A 135 -15.68 9.68 -1.89
C LEU A 135 -16.82 9.66 -2.89
N ASP A 136 -16.48 9.50 -4.17
CA ASP A 136 -17.49 9.29 -5.21
C ASP A 136 -18.21 7.95 -4.96
N PRO A 137 -19.56 7.95 -4.82
CA PRO A 137 -20.31 6.71 -4.58
C PRO A 137 -20.37 5.79 -5.82
N ASP A 138 -20.14 6.31 -7.02
CA ASP A 138 -20.04 5.50 -8.22
C ASP A 138 -18.70 4.75 -8.24
N PHE A 139 -18.80 3.44 -8.31
CA PHE A 139 -17.61 2.58 -8.23
C PHE A 139 -16.62 2.82 -9.36
N VAL A 140 -17.11 2.93 -10.59
CA VAL A 140 -16.21 3.05 -11.74
C VAL A 140 -15.51 4.41 -11.71
N ARG A 141 -16.25 5.50 -11.54
CA ARG A 141 -15.64 6.83 -11.47
C ARG A 141 -14.69 6.96 -10.30
N GLY A 142 -15.13 6.53 -9.11
CA GLY A 142 -14.35 6.71 -7.89
C GLY A 142 -13.11 5.84 -7.81
N ALA A 143 -13.17 4.57 -8.27
CA ALA A 143 -12.02 3.67 -8.24
C ALA A 143 -11.02 3.96 -9.38
N THR A 144 -11.44 4.63 -10.46
CA THR A 144 -10.58 4.99 -11.59
C THR A 144 -10.00 6.42 -11.51
N ASP A 145 -10.49 7.25 -10.60
CA ASP A 145 -9.87 8.54 -10.28
C ASP A 145 -8.79 8.33 -9.21
N LEU A 146 -7.55 8.66 -9.53
CA LEU A 146 -6.39 8.38 -8.67
C LEU A 146 -6.52 9.06 -7.29
N LEU A 147 -6.92 10.31 -7.24
CA LEU A 147 -7.02 11.05 -5.98
C LEU A 147 -8.13 10.47 -5.10
N ASN A 148 -9.31 10.20 -5.68
CA ASN A 148 -10.40 9.57 -4.98
C ASN A 148 -10.04 8.13 -4.53
N ALA A 149 -9.35 7.36 -5.37
CA ALA A 149 -8.91 6.02 -5.05
C ALA A 149 -7.86 6.02 -3.92
N MET A 150 -6.95 6.99 -3.87
CA MET A 150 -6.02 7.16 -2.75
C MET A 150 -6.74 7.52 -1.45
N LYS A 151 -7.73 8.42 -1.46
CA LYS A 151 -8.57 8.70 -0.28
C LYS A 151 -9.30 7.43 0.19
N ALA A 152 -9.84 6.66 -0.75
CA ALA A 152 -10.49 5.40 -0.44
C ALA A 152 -9.51 4.37 0.15
N ALA A 153 -8.27 4.32 -0.33
CA ALA A 153 -7.22 3.44 0.21
C ALA A 153 -6.83 3.83 1.64
N ILE A 154 -6.69 5.12 1.93
CA ILE A 154 -6.46 5.63 3.29
C ILE A 154 -7.61 5.19 4.23
N CYS A 155 -8.86 5.33 3.77
CA CYS A 155 -10.03 4.87 4.51
C CYS A 155 -10.03 3.36 4.76
N LEU A 156 -9.69 2.56 3.74
CA LEU A 156 -9.62 1.10 3.89
C LEU A 156 -8.53 0.71 4.88
N PHE A 157 -7.39 1.36 4.79
CA PHE A 157 -6.25 1.12 5.67
C PHE A 157 -6.63 1.33 7.16
N ASP A 158 -7.32 2.41 7.47
CA ASP A 158 -7.79 2.71 8.82
C ASP A 158 -8.87 1.72 9.30
N ILE A 159 -9.79 1.33 8.41
CA ILE A 159 -10.80 0.30 8.71
C ILE A 159 -10.14 -1.05 9.04
N GLU A 160 -9.11 -1.42 8.30
CA GLU A 160 -8.36 -2.64 8.55
C GLU A 160 -7.56 -2.56 9.86
N LEU A 161 -6.92 -1.42 10.14
CA LEU A 161 -6.25 -1.18 11.43
C LEU A 161 -7.23 -1.31 12.61
N GLN A 162 -8.45 -0.82 12.49
CA GLN A 162 -9.47 -0.94 13.55
C GLN A 162 -9.74 -2.40 13.92
N GLN A 163 -9.65 -3.32 12.96
CA GLN A 163 -9.91 -4.74 13.16
C GLN A 163 -8.71 -5.51 13.73
N MET A 164 -7.55 -4.86 13.82
CA MET A 164 -6.33 -5.49 14.28
C MET A 164 -6.27 -5.59 15.81
N ARG A 165 -5.41 -6.48 16.29
CA ARG A 165 -5.14 -6.64 17.73
C ARG A 165 -4.61 -5.34 18.32
N GLN A 166 -4.92 -5.12 19.60
CA GLN A 166 -4.51 -3.90 20.30
C GLN A 166 -2.98 -3.72 20.29
N GLU A 167 -2.22 -4.81 20.42
CA GLU A 167 -0.75 -4.76 20.42
C GLU A 167 -0.20 -4.26 19.09
N ILE A 168 -0.80 -4.65 17.96
CA ILE A 168 -0.41 -4.17 16.63
C ILE A 168 -0.73 -2.69 16.50
N ARG A 169 -1.94 -2.27 16.88
CA ARG A 169 -2.35 -0.87 16.82
C ARG A 169 -1.50 0.03 17.71
N ALA A 170 -1.19 -0.43 18.92
CA ALA A 170 -0.33 0.31 19.84
C ALA A 170 1.09 0.49 19.26
N ALA A 171 1.67 -0.57 18.70
CA ALA A 171 2.99 -0.50 18.07
C ALA A 171 2.97 0.36 16.79
N TYR A 172 1.93 0.28 15.96
CA TYR A 172 1.76 1.06 14.74
C TYR A 172 1.88 2.57 14.99
N ARG A 173 1.39 3.08 16.11
CA ARG A 173 1.51 4.52 16.46
C ARG A 173 2.95 5.02 16.54
N TYR A 174 3.88 4.14 16.89
CA TYR A 174 5.30 4.50 17.04
C TYR A 174 6.09 4.38 15.74
N ASN A 175 5.67 3.50 14.83
CA ASN A 175 6.34 3.30 13.56
C ASN A 175 5.33 2.89 12.47
N LYS A 176 4.72 3.91 11.86
CA LYS A 176 3.64 3.73 10.90
C LYS A 176 4.11 3.11 9.60
N GLU A 177 5.30 3.47 9.15
CA GLU A 177 5.90 2.99 7.91
C GLU A 177 6.25 1.50 8.03
N ILE A 178 7.05 1.13 9.00
CA ILE A 178 7.48 -0.27 9.19
C ILE A 178 6.28 -1.17 9.51
N LEU A 179 5.43 -0.75 10.45
CA LEU A 179 4.27 -1.55 10.86
C LEU A 179 3.09 -1.44 9.89
N GLY A 180 3.21 -0.58 8.89
CA GLY A 180 2.34 -0.54 7.70
C GLY A 180 2.22 -1.88 6.99
N ILE A 181 3.17 -2.80 7.18
CA ILE A 181 3.07 -4.17 6.62
C ILE A 181 1.80 -4.91 7.06
N PHE A 182 1.26 -4.62 8.24
CA PHE A 182 0.04 -5.27 8.71
C PHE A 182 -1.20 -4.86 7.93
N PRO A 183 -1.55 -3.56 7.83
CA PRO A 183 -2.67 -3.14 7.00
C PRO A 183 -2.41 -3.35 5.50
N VAL A 184 -1.15 -3.30 5.03
CA VAL A 184 -0.78 -3.70 3.67
C VAL A 184 -1.08 -5.18 3.42
N ALA A 185 -0.76 -6.07 4.34
CA ALA A 185 -1.12 -7.49 4.25
C ALA A 185 -2.64 -7.70 4.23
N ALA A 186 -3.40 -6.88 4.98
CA ALA A 186 -4.86 -6.91 4.96
C ALA A 186 -5.42 -6.39 3.64
N TYR A 187 -4.84 -5.34 3.07
CA TYR A 187 -5.23 -4.75 1.81
C TYR A 187 -5.24 -5.79 0.67
N ASN A 188 -4.14 -6.53 0.52
CA ASN A 188 -4.00 -7.56 -0.51
C ASN A 188 -4.93 -8.77 -0.32
N GLY A 189 -5.12 -9.26 0.89
CA GLY A 189 -5.81 -10.55 1.08
C GLY A 189 -6.71 -10.63 2.32
N GLY A 190 -7.06 -9.49 2.90
CA GLY A 190 -7.96 -9.38 4.03
C GLY A 190 -7.33 -9.74 5.40
N PRO A 191 -8.10 -9.61 6.48
CA PRO A 191 -7.61 -9.71 7.87
C PRO A 191 -6.95 -11.04 8.24
N ARG A 192 -7.24 -12.12 7.50
CA ARG A 192 -6.60 -13.43 7.72
C ARG A 192 -5.09 -13.39 7.47
N ASN A 193 -4.63 -12.53 6.57
CA ASN A 193 -3.20 -12.40 6.27
C ASN A 193 -2.47 -11.70 7.43
N VAL A 194 -3.09 -10.73 8.07
CA VAL A 194 -2.57 -10.11 9.29
C VAL A 194 -2.35 -11.15 10.40
N THR A 195 -3.32 -12.02 10.62
CA THR A 195 -3.20 -13.09 11.62
C THR A 195 -2.04 -14.02 11.31
N LYS A 196 -1.83 -14.36 10.04
CA LYS A 196 -0.71 -15.22 9.62
C LYS A 196 0.63 -14.51 9.83
N LEU A 197 0.74 -13.27 9.39
CA LEU A 197 1.94 -12.44 9.56
C LEU A 197 2.29 -12.29 11.05
N TYR A 198 1.33 -11.95 11.89
CA TYR A 198 1.53 -11.80 13.32
C TYR A 198 2.03 -13.10 13.98
N LYS A 199 1.44 -14.25 13.63
CA LYS A 199 1.90 -15.57 14.12
C LYS A 199 3.35 -15.86 13.70
N VAL A 200 3.73 -15.46 12.50
CA VAL A 200 5.11 -15.58 12.03
C VAL A 200 6.03 -14.76 12.92
N MET A 201 5.71 -13.48 13.16
CA MET A 201 6.52 -12.61 14.00
C MET A 201 6.65 -13.13 15.43
N GLN A 202 5.56 -13.66 16.02
CA GLN A 202 5.61 -14.29 17.33
C GLN A 202 6.56 -15.49 17.40
N ARG A 203 6.56 -16.35 16.35
CA ARG A 203 7.49 -17.49 16.25
C ARG A 203 8.94 -17.06 16.15
N LEU A 204 9.20 -15.95 15.46
CA LEU A 204 10.52 -15.34 15.34
C LEU A 204 10.93 -14.55 16.59
N LYS A 205 10.07 -14.52 17.62
CA LYS A 205 10.30 -13.73 18.83
C LYS A 205 10.56 -12.25 18.53
N VAL A 206 9.95 -11.72 17.46
CA VAL A 206 9.97 -10.30 17.14
C VAL A 206 9.06 -9.58 18.13
N ASN A 207 9.64 -8.71 18.93
CA ASN A 207 8.87 -7.82 19.78
C ASN A 207 8.48 -6.58 18.95
N LEU A 208 7.18 -6.34 18.76
CA LEU A 208 6.71 -5.17 18.01
C LEU A 208 7.15 -3.84 18.63
N ALA A 209 7.37 -3.82 19.95
CA ALA A 209 7.87 -2.61 20.63
C ALA A 209 9.33 -2.27 20.29
N ASP A 210 10.11 -3.25 19.81
CA ASP A 210 11.49 -3.05 19.39
C ASP A 210 11.59 -2.48 17.95
N LEU A 211 10.46 -2.46 17.23
CA LEU A 211 10.34 -1.91 15.88
C LEU A 211 10.00 -0.41 15.96
N ARG A 212 10.79 0.36 16.69
CA ARG A 212 10.58 1.79 16.91
C ARG A 212 11.14 2.64 15.79
N ARG A 213 10.82 3.94 15.83
CA ARG A 213 11.21 4.93 14.81
C ARG A 213 12.71 4.93 14.52
N PRO A 214 13.11 5.23 13.26
CA PRO A 214 14.47 5.64 12.95
C PRO A 214 14.86 6.83 13.84
N GLY A 215 16.02 6.77 14.48
CA GLY A 215 16.55 7.84 15.31
C GLY A 215 16.64 7.56 16.83
N GLU A 216 15.79 6.68 17.39
CA GLU A 216 15.88 6.30 18.81
C GLU A 216 16.69 5.00 19.06
N GLN A 217 16.75 4.14 18.08
CA GLN A 217 17.67 2.99 17.85
C GLN A 217 17.45 2.51 16.42
N PRO A 218 18.43 1.86 15.76
CA PRO A 218 18.20 1.34 14.41
C PRO A 218 16.97 0.44 14.43
N ALA A 219 15.91 0.86 13.73
CA ALA A 219 14.72 0.06 13.59
C ALA A 219 15.14 -1.30 13.04
N LYS A 220 14.93 -2.38 13.81
CA LYS A 220 15.18 -3.71 13.29
C LYS A 220 14.23 -3.92 12.12
N PRO A 221 14.73 -4.29 10.94
CA PRO A 221 13.85 -4.55 9.81
C PRO A 221 12.82 -5.60 10.25
N VAL A 222 11.57 -5.35 9.91
CA VAL A 222 10.53 -6.37 10.11
C VAL A 222 10.92 -7.55 9.23
N PRO A 223 11.08 -8.77 9.79
CA PRO A 223 11.43 -9.91 8.98
C PRO A 223 10.36 -10.11 7.92
N CYS A 224 10.73 -9.90 6.65
CA CYS A 224 9.83 -10.28 5.59
C CYS A 224 9.51 -11.77 5.72
N PRO A 225 8.24 -12.20 5.65
CA PRO A 225 7.91 -13.63 5.59
C PRO A 225 8.55 -14.34 4.40
N CYS A 226 9.16 -13.60 3.48
CA CYS A 226 9.89 -14.07 2.32
C CYS A 226 11.36 -14.40 2.59
N VAL A 227 11.99 -13.86 3.63
CA VAL A 227 13.42 -14.07 3.98
C VAL A 227 13.58 -15.33 4.87
N TRP A 228 12.91 -16.41 4.52
CA TRP A 228 13.02 -17.70 5.22
C TRP A 228 14.05 -18.62 4.57
N LYS A 229 15.16 -18.08 4.09
CA LYS A 229 16.29 -18.89 3.75
C LYS A 229 17.09 -19.18 5.01
N GLU A 230 17.47 -20.43 5.19
CA GLU A 230 18.23 -20.96 6.33
C GLU A 230 19.46 -20.13 6.73
N ASP A 231 19.94 -19.28 5.84
CA ASP A 231 21.23 -18.63 5.92
C ASP A 231 21.29 -17.39 6.83
N VAL A 232 20.14 -16.81 7.23
CA VAL A 232 20.15 -15.55 8.02
C VAL A 232 20.03 -15.77 9.52
N PHE A 233 19.46 -16.90 9.99
CA PHE A 233 19.21 -17.12 11.42
C PHE A 233 19.50 -18.55 11.92
N GLY A 234 20.04 -19.44 11.09
CA GLY A 234 20.29 -20.84 11.50
C GLY A 234 19.05 -21.61 11.92
N VAL A 235 17.87 -21.14 11.54
CA VAL A 235 16.59 -21.75 11.89
C VAL A 235 16.12 -22.60 10.72
N ARG A 236 15.99 -23.92 10.95
CA ARG A 236 15.36 -24.82 9.99
C ARG A 236 14.02 -24.26 9.51
N PRO A 237 13.65 -24.44 8.23
CA PRO A 237 12.39 -23.96 7.71
C PRO A 237 11.25 -24.53 8.55
N ILE A 238 10.68 -23.69 9.38
CA ILE A 238 9.42 -24.02 10.02
C ILE A 238 8.43 -24.10 8.87
N SER A 239 7.78 -25.25 8.69
CA SER A 239 6.71 -25.40 7.72
C SER A 239 5.64 -24.35 8.02
N VAL A 240 5.74 -23.22 7.36
CA VAL A 240 4.74 -22.16 7.45
C VAL A 240 3.49 -22.70 6.77
N PRO A 241 2.37 -22.87 7.47
CA PRO A 241 1.16 -23.36 6.84
C PRO A 241 0.83 -22.37 5.71
N ARG A 242 0.92 -22.85 4.48
CA ARG A 242 0.60 -22.19 3.19
C ARG A 242 0.24 -20.71 3.33
N TYR A 243 1.25 -19.89 3.53
CA TYR A 243 1.16 -18.46 3.30
C TYR A 243 1.00 -18.34 1.79
N ASN A 244 -0.03 -17.66 1.34
CA ASN A 244 -0.21 -17.45 -0.09
C ASN A 244 1.04 -16.74 -0.61
N ASN A 245 1.70 -17.27 -1.62
CA ASN A 245 2.89 -16.66 -2.22
C ASN A 245 2.64 -15.22 -2.64
N GLU A 246 1.48 -14.92 -3.18
CA GLU A 246 1.02 -13.59 -3.58
C GLU A 246 1.13 -12.58 -2.42
N ASN A 247 0.57 -12.87 -1.24
CA ASN A 247 0.64 -11.95 -0.11
C ASN A 247 2.06 -11.76 0.42
N ARG A 248 2.88 -12.80 0.32
CA ARG A 248 4.31 -12.76 0.66
C ARG A 248 5.06 -11.79 -0.25
N TRP A 249 4.87 -11.91 -1.57
CA TRP A 249 5.48 -11.01 -2.54
C TRP A 249 4.97 -9.58 -2.39
N TYR A 250 3.70 -9.42 -2.06
CA TYR A 250 3.10 -8.12 -1.81
C TYR A 250 3.79 -7.37 -0.65
N ILE A 251 4.06 -8.06 0.46
CA ILE A 251 4.82 -7.48 1.58
C ILE A 251 6.27 -7.20 1.18
N GLU A 252 6.90 -8.08 0.41
CA GLU A 252 8.26 -7.89 -0.09
C GLU A 252 8.34 -6.65 -0.99
N LYS A 253 7.42 -6.50 -1.93
CA LYS A 253 7.30 -5.29 -2.75
C LYS A 253 7.19 -4.03 -1.88
N TYR A 254 6.30 -4.05 -0.88
CA TYR A 254 6.11 -2.93 0.02
C TYR A 254 7.41 -2.53 0.73
N GLN A 255 8.11 -3.47 1.32
CA GLN A 255 9.37 -3.20 2.01
C GLN A 255 10.49 -2.71 1.07
N SER A 256 10.52 -3.21 -0.17
CA SER A 256 11.55 -2.85 -1.14
C SER A 256 11.42 -1.42 -1.68
N ILE A 257 10.20 -0.89 -1.81
CA ILE A 257 10.01 0.44 -2.42
C ILE A 257 9.64 1.54 -1.42
N LEU A 258 9.29 1.20 -0.19
CA LEU A 258 8.83 2.18 0.79
C LEU A 258 9.82 3.34 0.97
N SER A 259 11.12 3.04 1.09
CA SER A 259 12.18 4.04 1.26
C SER A 259 12.29 5.04 0.09
N ALA A 260 11.79 4.66 -1.09
CA ALA A 260 11.78 5.57 -2.23
C ALA A 260 10.77 6.73 -2.08
N PHE A 261 9.84 6.61 -1.13
CA PHE A 261 8.82 7.61 -0.82
C PHE A 261 8.98 8.26 0.57
N GLU A 262 9.91 7.79 1.38
CA GLU A 262 10.24 8.44 2.65
C GLU A 262 10.92 9.79 2.37
N GLU A 263 10.65 10.77 3.23
CA GLU A 263 11.37 12.05 3.13
C GLU A 263 12.84 11.82 3.50
N PRO A 264 13.79 12.43 2.76
CA PRO A 264 15.16 12.41 3.20
C PRO A 264 15.25 13.03 4.59
N GLU A 265 15.98 12.37 5.51
CA GLU A 265 16.20 12.93 6.84
C GLU A 265 16.73 14.36 6.70
N PRO A 266 16.17 15.33 7.45
CA PRO A 266 16.73 16.67 7.45
C PRO A 266 18.16 16.58 7.97
N GLY A 267 19.14 16.85 7.07
CA GLY A 267 20.55 16.85 7.36
C GLY A 267 20.96 17.95 8.35
#